data_97f555abc42c29257d1232b7fee2a347
#
_entry.id   97f555abc42c29257d1232b7fee2a347
#
_cell.length_a   1.000
_cell.length_b   1.000
_cell.length_c   1.000
_cell.angle_alpha   90.00
_cell.angle_beta   90.00
_cell.angle_gamma   90.00
#
_symmetry.space_group_name_H-M   'P 1'
#
loop_
_entity.id
_entity.type
_entity.pdbx_description
1 polymer ?
#
loop_
_entity_poly.entity_id
_entity_poly.type
_entity_poly.pdbx_seq_one_letter_code
_entity_poly.pdbx_strand_id
1 'polypeptide(L)'
;VLLQNLALAVLVGVVISALVFAWDNAKRIRARKFVDDEGIKHYQIYGPLFFGSTSNFMDKFDIENDPAQVVIDFDESRVVDMSAIETLHKLTERYAQHNKTITLRHLSPDCRNLLGNAKGVIEVNIDTDPTYKIMPKD
;
A
#
# COMPACT_ATOMS: atom_id res chain seq x y z
N VAL A 1 27.02 40.54 3.84
CA VAL A 1 25.74 40.75 3.20
C VAL A 1 25.55 39.77 2.06
N LEU A 2 26.38 39.81 1.03
CA LEU A 2 26.30 38.85 -0.08
C LEU A 2 26.55 37.42 0.41
N LEU A 3 27.54 37.26 1.28
CA LEU A 3 27.87 35.91 1.83
C LEU A 3 26.74 35.36 2.66
N GLN A 4 26.04 36.21 3.42
CA GLN A 4 24.89 35.79 4.20
C GLN A 4 23.75 35.36 3.30
N ASN A 5 23.49 36.08 2.21
CA ASN A 5 22.45 35.72 1.25
C ASN A 5 22.78 34.41 0.54
N LEU A 6 24.04 34.21 0.19
CA LEU A 6 24.49 32.99 -0.46
C LEU A 6 24.35 31.79 0.49
N ALA A 7 24.78 31.98 1.75
CA ALA A 7 24.65 30.90 2.74
C ALA A 7 23.19 30.53 2.98
N LEU A 8 22.32 31.54 3.04
CA LEU A 8 20.90 31.32 3.21
C LEU A 8 20.31 30.56 2.03
N ALA A 9 20.69 30.95 0.79
CA ALA A 9 20.22 30.29 -0.41
C ALA A 9 20.66 28.83 -0.44
N VAL A 10 21.88 28.51 -0.06
CA VAL A 10 22.38 27.14 0.00
C VAL A 10 21.61 26.35 1.04
N LEU A 11 21.38 26.94 2.23
CA LEU A 11 20.65 26.28 3.29
C LEU A 11 19.23 25.93 2.85
N VAL A 12 18.52 26.87 2.22
CA VAL A 12 17.17 26.65 1.70
C VAL A 12 17.18 25.55 0.66
N GLY A 13 18.15 25.55 -0.25
CA GLY A 13 18.29 24.53 -1.28
C GLY A 13 18.50 23.13 -0.68
N VAL A 14 19.33 23.02 0.34
CA VAL A 14 19.58 21.75 1.03
C VAL A 14 18.32 21.26 1.71
N VAL A 15 17.59 22.13 2.40
CA VAL A 15 16.36 21.76 3.08
C VAL A 15 15.31 21.28 2.08
N ILE A 16 15.11 21.99 0.98
CA ILE A 16 14.15 21.60 -0.05
C ILE A 16 14.55 20.26 -0.66
N SER A 17 15.82 20.08 -0.98
CA SER A 17 16.30 18.82 -1.55
C SER A 17 16.07 17.65 -0.60
N ALA A 18 16.33 17.85 0.69
CA ALA A 18 16.10 16.83 1.71
C ALA A 18 14.63 16.47 1.82
N LEU A 19 13.75 17.47 1.77
CA LEU A 19 12.29 17.23 1.84
C LEU A 19 11.80 16.47 0.62
N VAL A 20 12.27 16.84 -0.58
CA VAL A 20 11.90 16.14 -1.81
C VAL A 20 12.37 14.69 -1.75
N PHE A 21 13.61 14.46 -1.33
CA PHE A 21 14.16 13.12 -1.20
C PHE A 21 13.35 12.29 -0.20
N ALA A 22 13.03 12.86 0.95
CA ALA A 22 12.24 12.18 1.97
C ALA A 22 10.85 11.83 1.44
N TRP A 23 10.21 12.76 0.71
CA TRP A 23 8.90 12.51 0.12
C TRP A 23 8.95 11.39 -0.90
N ASP A 24 9.94 11.41 -1.80
CA ASP A 24 10.08 10.37 -2.81
C ASP A 24 10.33 8.99 -2.19
N ASN A 25 11.09 8.94 -1.10
CA ASN A 25 11.29 7.67 -0.39
C ASN A 25 10.03 7.22 0.34
N ALA A 26 9.30 8.17 0.95
CA ALA A 26 8.10 7.83 1.72
C ALA A 26 7.03 7.21 0.85
N LYS A 27 6.86 7.70 -0.39
CA LYS A 27 5.83 7.15 -1.28
C LYS A 27 6.30 5.95 -2.10
N ARG A 28 7.53 5.48 -1.86
CA ARG A 28 8.03 4.30 -2.56
C ARG A 28 7.37 3.05 -2.00
N ILE A 29 6.74 2.30 -2.87
CA ILE A 29 6.11 1.05 -2.51
C ILE A 29 6.54 0.01 -3.53
N ARG A 30 6.79 -1.21 -3.08
CA ARG A 30 7.24 -2.30 -3.94
C ARG A 30 6.37 -3.52 -3.75
N ALA A 31 6.32 -4.35 -4.75
CA ALA A 31 5.57 -5.59 -4.71
C ALA A 31 6.39 -6.74 -5.24
N ARG A 32 6.44 -7.82 -4.50
CA ARG A 32 6.98 -9.09 -4.97
C ARG A 32 5.81 -9.93 -5.45
N LYS A 33 5.92 -10.48 -6.64
CA LYS A 33 4.84 -11.22 -7.27
C LYS A 33 5.24 -12.65 -7.52
N PHE A 34 4.34 -13.58 -7.23
CA PHE A 34 4.55 -14.99 -7.58
C PHE A 34 3.20 -15.69 -7.67
N VAL A 35 3.18 -16.82 -8.38
CA VAL A 35 1.99 -17.65 -8.49
C VAL A 35 2.27 -18.95 -7.75
N ASP A 36 1.36 -19.37 -6.88
CA ASP A 36 1.55 -20.59 -6.11
C ASP A 36 1.10 -21.83 -6.91
N ASP A 37 1.21 -23.00 -6.28
CA ASP A 37 0.89 -24.27 -6.91
C ASP A 37 -0.60 -24.40 -7.24
N GLU A 38 -1.44 -23.63 -6.57
CA GLU A 38 -2.89 -23.63 -6.79
C GLU A 38 -3.31 -22.65 -7.89
N GLY A 39 -2.36 -21.93 -8.46
CA GLY A 39 -2.65 -20.93 -9.50
C GLY A 39 -3.07 -19.59 -8.96
N ILE A 40 -2.95 -19.37 -7.66
CA ILE A 40 -3.28 -18.09 -7.02
C ILE A 40 -2.08 -17.17 -7.10
N LYS A 41 -2.29 -15.95 -7.59
CA LYS A 41 -1.21 -14.97 -7.64
C LYS A 41 -1.12 -14.21 -6.34
N HIS A 42 0.10 -14.08 -5.84
CA HIS A 42 0.38 -13.38 -4.59
C HIS A 42 1.18 -12.10 -4.88
N TYR A 43 0.73 -11.01 -4.27
CA TYR A 43 1.44 -9.75 -4.28
C TYR A 43 1.88 -9.46 -2.85
N GLN A 44 3.17 -9.56 -2.59
CA GLN A 44 3.72 -9.20 -1.28
C GLN A 44 4.15 -7.74 -1.34
N ILE A 45 3.50 -6.91 -0.56
CA ILE A 45 3.70 -5.46 -0.61
C ILE A 45 4.73 -5.03 0.43
N TYR A 46 5.66 -4.20 0.01
CA TYR A 46 6.69 -3.62 0.87
C TYR A 46 6.56 -2.12 0.86
N GLY A 47 6.54 -1.51 2.02
CA GLY A 47 6.44 -0.06 2.17
C GLY A 47 5.05 0.37 2.61
N PRO A 48 4.92 1.61 3.07
CA PRO A 48 3.64 2.09 3.59
C PRO A 48 2.66 2.41 2.48
N LEU A 49 1.40 2.09 2.70
CA LEU A 49 0.31 2.47 1.80
C LEU A 49 -0.45 3.63 2.44
N PHE A 50 -0.37 4.79 1.82
CA PHE A 50 -1.01 6.02 2.26
C PHE A 50 -1.29 6.89 1.04
N PHE A 51 -1.89 8.06 1.25
CA PHE A 51 -2.30 8.89 0.11
C PHE A 51 -1.16 9.19 -0.88
N GLY A 52 0.08 9.29 -0.39
CA GLY A 52 1.23 9.60 -1.24
C GLY A 52 1.72 8.42 -2.08
N SER A 53 1.38 7.19 -1.73
CA SER A 53 1.85 6.01 -2.43
C SER A 53 0.75 5.26 -3.19
N THR A 54 -0.50 5.75 -3.17
CA THR A 54 -1.63 5.03 -3.78
C THR A 54 -1.46 4.80 -5.27
N SER A 55 -1.00 5.81 -6.01
CA SER A 55 -0.79 5.67 -7.46
C SER A 55 0.28 4.62 -7.77
N ASN A 56 1.39 4.67 -7.04
CA ASN A 56 2.46 3.70 -7.21
C ASN A 56 2.00 2.28 -6.86
N PHE A 57 1.16 2.16 -5.84
CA PHE A 57 0.57 0.88 -5.46
C PHE A 57 -0.30 0.33 -6.58
N MET A 58 -1.22 1.15 -7.10
CA MET A 58 -2.13 0.72 -8.15
C MET A 58 -1.40 0.27 -9.42
N ASP A 59 -0.27 0.90 -9.73
CA ASP A 59 0.52 0.57 -10.90
C ASP A 59 1.19 -0.81 -10.82
N LYS A 60 1.22 -1.41 -9.62
CA LYS A 60 1.85 -2.73 -9.45
C LYS A 60 0.98 -3.88 -9.97
N PHE A 61 -0.28 -3.65 -10.22
CA PHE A 61 -1.24 -4.72 -10.52
C PHE A 61 -1.54 -4.82 -12.01
N ASP A 62 -1.54 -6.06 -12.49
CA ASP A 62 -1.84 -6.38 -13.89
C ASP A 62 -3.16 -7.14 -13.95
N ILE A 63 -4.25 -6.40 -13.88
CA ILE A 63 -5.59 -6.95 -13.71
C ILE A 63 -5.96 -7.87 -14.86
N GLU A 64 -5.60 -7.49 -16.08
CA GLU A 64 -6.00 -8.26 -17.27
C GLU A 64 -5.34 -9.62 -17.33
N ASN A 65 -4.06 -9.71 -16.95
CA ASN A 65 -3.28 -10.93 -17.05
C ASN A 65 -3.26 -11.76 -15.77
N ASP A 66 -3.79 -11.23 -14.69
CA ASP A 66 -3.81 -11.94 -13.41
C ASP A 66 -4.85 -13.08 -13.44
N PRO A 67 -4.63 -14.16 -12.66
CA PRO A 67 -5.60 -15.24 -12.56
C PRO A 67 -6.86 -14.80 -11.82
N ALA A 68 -7.84 -15.71 -11.74
CA ALA A 68 -9.13 -15.40 -11.12
C ALA A 68 -9.02 -15.09 -9.63
N GLN A 69 -8.01 -15.62 -8.96
CA GLN A 69 -7.81 -15.39 -7.53
C GLN A 69 -6.45 -14.72 -7.30
N VAL A 70 -6.48 -13.65 -6.54
CA VAL A 70 -5.29 -12.86 -6.21
C VAL A 70 -5.29 -12.58 -4.72
N VAL A 71 -4.13 -12.73 -4.09
CA VAL A 71 -3.93 -12.45 -2.67
C VAL A 71 -2.93 -11.30 -2.56
N ILE A 72 -3.28 -10.29 -1.76
CA ILE A 72 -2.39 -9.19 -1.44
C ILE A 72 -1.97 -9.32 0.02
N ASP A 73 -0.68 -9.44 0.24
CA ASP A 73 -0.12 -9.69 1.56
C ASP A 73 0.56 -8.43 2.08
N PHE A 74 0.12 -7.96 3.22
CA PHE A 74 0.62 -6.75 3.87
C PHE A 74 1.55 -7.06 5.06
N ASP A 75 2.12 -8.25 5.09
CA ASP A 75 3.02 -8.65 6.17
C ASP A 75 4.20 -7.68 6.33
N GLU A 76 4.71 -7.14 5.23
CA GLU A 76 5.81 -6.18 5.21
C GLU A 76 5.35 -4.75 4.87
N SER A 77 4.07 -4.48 5.02
CA SER A 77 3.50 -3.19 4.67
C SER A 77 2.54 -2.73 5.76
N ARG A 78 2.12 -1.48 5.64
CA ARG A 78 1.16 -0.92 6.59
C ARG A 78 0.21 0.00 5.84
N VAL A 79 -1.07 -0.19 6.10
CA VAL A 79 -2.12 0.69 5.58
C VAL A 79 -2.31 1.81 6.61
N VAL A 80 -2.12 3.05 6.20
CA VAL A 80 -1.95 4.16 7.13
C VAL A 80 -3.19 5.05 7.24
N ASP A 81 -3.92 5.27 6.15
CA ASP A 81 -5.02 6.24 6.16
C ASP A 81 -6.21 5.78 5.33
N MET A 82 -7.28 6.58 5.32
CA MET A 82 -8.49 6.26 4.57
C MET A 82 -8.28 6.30 3.06
N SER A 83 -7.33 7.09 2.57
CA SER A 83 -7.01 7.09 1.15
C SER A 83 -6.50 5.72 0.71
N ALA A 84 -5.71 5.07 1.56
CA ALA A 84 -5.25 3.72 1.31
C ALA A 84 -6.43 2.72 1.28
N ILE A 85 -7.35 2.85 2.22
CA ILE A 85 -8.54 2.00 2.28
C ILE A 85 -9.38 2.15 1.00
N GLU A 86 -9.61 3.39 0.57
CA GLU A 86 -10.34 3.65 -0.67
C GLU A 86 -9.63 3.05 -1.88
N THR A 87 -8.31 3.11 -1.89
CA THR A 87 -7.51 2.53 -2.98
C THR A 87 -7.69 1.01 -3.02
N LEU A 88 -7.68 0.36 -1.87
CA LEU A 88 -7.93 -1.09 -1.79
C LEU A 88 -9.32 -1.44 -2.30
N HIS A 89 -10.31 -0.63 -1.95
CA HIS A 89 -11.67 -0.83 -2.42
C HIS A 89 -11.75 -0.69 -3.95
N LYS A 90 -11.15 0.35 -4.50
CA LYS A 90 -11.13 0.56 -5.95
C LYS A 90 -10.45 -0.60 -6.68
N LEU A 91 -9.36 -1.10 -6.11
CA LEU A 91 -8.65 -2.23 -6.68
C LEU A 91 -9.53 -3.47 -6.69
N THR A 92 -10.23 -3.72 -5.58
CA THR A 92 -11.16 -4.84 -5.46
C THR A 92 -12.27 -4.74 -6.51
N GLU A 93 -12.82 -3.55 -6.71
CA GLU A 93 -13.86 -3.33 -7.72
C GLU A 93 -13.34 -3.60 -9.13
N ARG A 94 -12.13 -3.13 -9.45
CA ARG A 94 -11.55 -3.36 -10.77
C ARG A 94 -11.36 -4.83 -11.06
N TYR A 95 -10.89 -5.60 -10.08
CA TYR A 95 -10.76 -7.05 -10.25
C TYR A 95 -12.11 -7.71 -10.40
N ALA A 96 -13.11 -7.25 -9.64
CA ALA A 96 -14.46 -7.79 -9.73
C ALA A 96 -15.07 -7.57 -11.11
N GLN A 97 -14.78 -6.43 -11.74
CA GLN A 97 -15.23 -6.15 -13.11
C GLN A 97 -14.67 -7.13 -14.13
N HIS A 98 -13.55 -7.76 -13.81
CA HIS A 98 -12.92 -8.79 -14.65
C HIS A 98 -13.24 -10.20 -14.14
N ASN A 99 -14.24 -10.35 -13.28
CA ASN A 99 -14.65 -11.62 -12.67
C ASN A 99 -13.52 -12.26 -11.85
N LYS A 100 -12.72 -11.43 -11.20
CA LYS A 100 -11.59 -11.86 -10.37
C LYS A 100 -11.79 -11.42 -8.94
N THR A 101 -11.20 -12.16 -8.00
CA THR A 101 -11.35 -11.91 -6.56
C THR A 101 -10.01 -11.57 -5.95
N ILE A 102 -10.01 -10.52 -5.12
CA ILE A 102 -8.85 -10.16 -4.30
C ILE A 102 -9.15 -10.51 -2.85
N THR A 103 -8.16 -11.09 -2.18
CA THR A 103 -8.19 -11.33 -0.74
C THR A 103 -7.00 -10.62 -0.10
N LEU A 104 -7.25 -9.93 1.00
CA LEU A 104 -6.21 -9.24 1.75
C LEU A 104 -5.76 -10.10 2.92
N ARG A 105 -4.44 -10.17 3.15
CA ARG A 105 -3.86 -10.97 4.22
C ARG A 105 -2.91 -10.14 5.07
N HIS A 106 -2.75 -10.54 6.32
CA HIS A 106 -1.80 -9.96 7.27
C HIS A 106 -2.02 -8.46 7.48
N LEU A 107 -3.28 -8.07 7.62
CA LEU A 107 -3.62 -6.68 7.93
C LEU A 107 -3.34 -6.41 9.41
N SER A 108 -2.77 -5.23 9.68
CA SER A 108 -2.54 -4.81 11.07
C SER A 108 -3.86 -4.55 11.79
N PRO A 109 -3.86 -4.57 13.13
CA PRO A 109 -5.07 -4.20 13.89
C PRO A 109 -5.57 -2.80 13.54
N ASP A 110 -4.67 -1.85 13.32
CA ASP A 110 -5.06 -0.49 12.93
C ASP A 110 -5.80 -0.49 11.60
N CYS A 111 -5.31 -1.26 10.64
CA CYS A 111 -5.95 -1.38 9.34
C CYS A 111 -7.33 -2.02 9.45
N ARG A 112 -7.44 -3.06 10.26
CA ARG A 112 -8.74 -3.72 10.49
C ARG A 112 -9.74 -2.76 11.13
N ASN A 113 -9.29 -1.92 12.04
CA ASN A 113 -10.14 -0.90 12.65
C ASN A 113 -10.62 0.11 11.62
N LEU A 114 -9.75 0.55 10.73
CA LEU A 114 -10.12 1.46 9.66
C LEU A 114 -11.13 0.84 8.71
N LEU A 115 -10.94 -0.43 8.36
CA LEU A 115 -11.89 -1.16 7.53
C LEU A 115 -13.22 -1.34 8.23
N GLY A 116 -13.20 -1.61 9.53
CA GLY A 116 -14.42 -1.72 10.33
C GLY A 116 -15.22 -0.44 10.35
N ASN A 117 -14.53 0.70 10.47
CA ASN A 117 -15.18 2.01 10.47
C ASN A 117 -15.76 2.37 9.09
N ALA A 118 -15.19 1.79 8.03
CA ALA A 118 -15.66 2.01 6.66
C ALA A 118 -16.67 0.96 6.22
N LYS A 119 -17.04 0.05 7.11
CA LYS A 119 -17.96 -1.04 6.79
C LYS A 119 -19.30 -0.48 6.34
N GLY A 120 -19.83 -1.03 5.25
CA GLY A 120 -21.06 -0.54 4.65
C GLY A 120 -20.83 0.49 3.56
N VAL A 121 -19.65 1.12 3.54
CA VAL A 121 -19.26 2.06 2.49
C VAL A 121 -18.23 1.41 1.58
N ILE A 122 -17.32 0.65 2.16
CA ILE A 122 -16.23 0.00 1.44
C ILE A 122 -16.29 -1.50 1.75
N GLU A 123 -16.24 -2.31 0.70
CA GLU A 123 -16.22 -3.77 0.84
C GLU A 123 -14.91 -4.31 0.30
N VAL A 124 -14.21 -5.08 1.11
CA VAL A 124 -13.00 -5.80 0.70
C VAL A 124 -13.03 -7.20 1.31
N ASN A 125 -12.42 -8.15 0.63
CA ASN A 125 -12.26 -9.49 1.14
C ASN A 125 -11.03 -9.55 2.03
N ILE A 126 -11.19 -10.03 3.24
CA ILE A 126 -10.10 -10.16 4.20
C ILE A 126 -9.93 -11.63 4.56
N ASP A 127 -8.71 -12.12 4.42
CA ASP A 127 -8.37 -13.46 4.88
C ASP A 127 -8.34 -13.44 6.41
N THR A 128 -9.00 -14.39 7.04
CA THR A 128 -9.08 -14.48 8.48
C THR A 128 -7.87 -15.19 9.09
N ASP A 129 -6.71 -15.01 8.50
CA ASP A 129 -5.47 -15.62 9.00
C ASP A 129 -5.17 -15.13 10.42
N PRO A 130 -5.23 -16.00 11.44
CA PRO A 130 -4.95 -15.59 12.80
C PRO A 130 -3.47 -15.41 13.10
N THR A 131 -2.60 -15.74 12.16
CA THR A 131 -1.16 -15.72 12.39
C THR A 131 -0.48 -14.47 11.85
N TYR A 132 -1.09 -13.31 12.09
CA TYR A 132 -0.51 -12.06 11.66
C TYR A 132 0.85 -11.86 12.36
N LYS A 133 1.92 -11.96 11.59
CA LYS A 133 3.27 -12.06 12.14
C LYS A 133 3.91 -10.74 12.53
N ILE A 134 3.47 -9.66 11.94
CA ILE A 134 4.01 -8.34 12.28
C ILE A 134 3.61 -7.93 13.68
N MET A 135 2.52 -8.46 14.19
CA MET A 135 2.10 -8.18 15.55
C MET A 135 3.11 -8.77 16.50
N PRO A 136 3.82 -7.97 17.18
CA PRO A 136 4.68 -8.51 18.20
C PRO A 136 3.85 -9.04 19.29
N LYS A 137 3.26 -9.28 19.46
CA LYS A 137 2.67 -9.67 20.27
C LYS A 137 2.90 -9.36 21.41
N ASP A 138 3.08 -9.14 21.43
CA ASP A 138 3.27 -8.87 22.35
C ASP A 138 3.44 -8.37 22.91
#